data_bb471b2326929b83080c62565ddb5b39
#
_entry.id   bb471b2326929b83080c62565ddb5b39
#
_cell.length_a   1.000
_cell.length_b   1.000
_cell.length_c   1.000
_cell.angle_alpha   90.00
_cell.angle_beta   90.00
_cell.angle_gamma   90.00
#
_symmetry.space_group_name_H-M   'P 1'
#
loop_
_entity.id
_entity.type
_entity.pdbx_description
1 polymer ?
#
loop_
_entity_poly.entity_id
_entity_poly.type
_entity_poly.pdbx_seq_one_letter_code
_entity_poly.pdbx_strand_id
1 'polypeptide(L)'
;MNSKKLQKATNISWHEGEISRFDRYKILPQKGATIWFTGLSGSGKSTIAVALEKALYKDGILSYRLDGDNVRMGINKNLGFSEKDRQENIRRIGEVCKLFGDAGLIAISSFISPYTHDRDDVRQLHIESNLEFIEVFVDCPLEVAEKRDPKGLYKKARAGKIQNFTGIDDPYEPPESPE
;
A
#
# COMPACT_ATOMS: atom_id res chain seq x y z
N MET A 1 -13.22 17.66 6.69
CA MET A 1 -12.97 17.81 8.15
C MET A 1 -11.60 17.24 8.44
N ASN A 2 -10.64 18.10 8.83
CA ASN A 2 -9.24 17.72 9.06
C ASN A 2 -9.14 16.62 10.13
N SER A 3 -8.88 15.39 9.73
CA SER A 3 -8.48 14.34 10.66
C SER A 3 -7.00 14.54 11.05
N LYS A 4 -6.69 15.60 11.77
CA LYS A 4 -5.51 15.57 12.64
C LYS A 4 -5.78 14.46 13.65
N LYS A 5 -5.48 13.21 13.26
CA LYS A 5 -5.52 12.07 14.16
C LYS A 5 -4.66 12.44 15.35
N LEU A 6 -5.26 12.42 16.54
CA LEU A 6 -4.65 12.77 17.80
C LEU A 6 -3.31 12.03 17.94
N GLN A 7 -2.23 12.75 17.79
CA GLN A 7 -0.93 12.29 18.21
C GLN A 7 -0.98 12.08 19.73
N LYS A 8 -0.90 10.82 20.17
CA LYS A 8 -0.99 10.49 21.60
C LYS A 8 0.27 10.88 22.36
N ALA A 9 1.41 10.82 21.72
CA ALA A 9 2.67 11.20 22.34
C ALA A 9 2.76 12.72 22.40
N THR A 10 3.07 13.26 23.58
CA THR A 10 3.37 14.65 23.85
C THR A 10 4.86 14.81 24.14
N ASN A 11 5.38 16.02 24.09
CA ASN A 11 6.79 16.31 24.34
C ASN A 11 7.77 15.58 23.40
N ILE A 12 7.39 15.46 22.14
CA ILE A 12 8.28 14.99 21.06
C ILE A 12 8.60 16.16 20.14
N SER A 13 9.84 16.17 19.65
CA SER A 13 10.32 17.12 18.64
C SER A 13 10.92 16.37 17.48
N TRP A 14 10.79 16.92 16.31
CA TRP A 14 11.47 16.38 15.13
C TRP A 14 12.97 16.69 15.24
N HIS A 15 13.82 15.70 15.01
CA HIS A 15 15.27 15.85 14.92
C HIS A 15 15.70 15.62 13.49
N GLU A 16 16.29 16.63 12.87
CA GLU A 16 16.90 16.50 11.56
C GLU A 16 18.28 15.84 11.71
N GLY A 17 18.54 14.84 10.84
CA GLY A 17 19.85 14.23 10.72
C GLY A 17 20.77 15.09 9.86
N GLU A 18 22.08 14.84 9.96
CA GLU A 18 23.09 15.50 9.10
C GLU A 18 23.07 14.99 7.66
N ILE A 19 22.53 13.79 7.42
CA ILE A 19 22.42 13.16 6.10
C ILE A 19 20.99 13.36 5.57
N SER A 20 20.88 14.16 4.53
CA SER A 20 19.63 14.44 3.85
C SER A 20 19.25 13.34 2.86
N ARG A 21 18.00 13.34 2.38
CA ARG A 21 17.53 12.51 1.26
C ARG A 21 18.41 12.70 0.01
N PHE A 22 18.77 13.94 -0.29
CA PHE A 22 19.61 14.25 -1.46
C PHE A 22 21.01 13.67 -1.34
N ASP A 23 21.55 13.53 -0.13
CA ASP A 23 22.84 12.87 0.07
C ASP A 23 22.73 11.37 -0.18
N ARG A 24 21.64 10.72 0.22
CA ARG A 24 21.34 9.31 -0.12
C ARG A 24 21.24 9.10 -1.63
N TYR A 25 20.59 10.02 -2.35
CA TYR A 25 20.46 9.96 -3.81
C TYR A 25 21.80 10.10 -4.56
N LYS A 26 22.84 10.69 -3.94
CA LYS A 26 24.20 10.71 -4.52
C LYS A 26 24.87 9.33 -4.51
N ILE A 27 24.48 8.48 -3.56
CA ILE A 27 25.02 7.12 -3.41
C ILE A 27 24.22 6.13 -4.28
N LEU A 28 22.91 6.35 -4.40
CA LEU A 28 22.01 5.49 -5.16
C LEU A 28 21.79 6.10 -6.56
N PRO A 29 21.83 5.28 -7.63
CA PRO A 29 21.57 5.76 -9.01
C PRO A 29 20.08 6.03 -9.28
N GLN A 30 19.28 6.30 -8.25
CA GLN A 30 17.82 6.43 -8.32
C GLN A 30 17.27 7.40 -7.28
N LYS A 31 16.06 7.88 -7.52
CA LYS A 31 15.23 8.58 -6.54
C LYS A 31 14.21 7.60 -5.97
N GLY A 32 13.86 7.79 -4.71
CA GLY A 32 12.82 7.00 -4.08
C GLY A 32 11.43 7.40 -4.56
N ALA A 33 10.55 6.41 -4.66
CA ALA A 33 9.15 6.59 -5.02
C ALA A 33 8.29 5.48 -4.39
N THR A 34 6.98 5.68 -4.38
CA THR A 34 6.02 4.65 -4.01
C THR A 34 5.15 4.29 -5.21
N ILE A 35 5.10 3.00 -5.55
CA ILE A 35 4.17 2.44 -6.53
C ILE A 35 3.11 1.66 -5.74
N TRP A 36 1.89 2.17 -5.76
CA TRP A 36 0.78 1.69 -4.93
C TRP A 36 -0.25 0.94 -5.78
N PHE A 37 -0.18 -0.39 -5.77
CA PHE A 37 -1.19 -1.23 -6.43
C PHE A 37 -2.44 -1.37 -5.56
N THR A 38 -3.59 -1.01 -6.12
CA THR A 38 -4.92 -1.21 -5.53
C THR A 38 -5.82 -2.06 -6.44
N GLY A 39 -6.88 -2.65 -5.91
CA GLY A 39 -7.82 -3.50 -6.65
C GLY A 39 -8.29 -4.70 -5.83
N LEU A 40 -9.28 -5.43 -6.35
CA LEU A 40 -9.91 -6.58 -5.69
C LEU A 40 -8.94 -7.72 -5.37
N SER A 41 -9.29 -8.56 -4.40
CA SER A 41 -8.59 -9.84 -4.19
C SER A 41 -8.63 -10.65 -5.51
N GLY A 42 -7.52 -11.31 -5.88
CA GLY A 42 -7.48 -12.06 -7.14
C GLY A 42 -7.36 -11.22 -8.43
N SER A 43 -7.30 -9.87 -8.36
CA SER A 43 -7.16 -9.02 -9.55
C SER A 43 -5.82 -9.18 -10.28
N GLY A 44 -4.76 -9.61 -9.58
CA GLY A 44 -3.43 -9.80 -10.16
C GLY A 44 -2.35 -8.86 -9.60
N LYS A 45 -2.67 -8.01 -8.62
CA LYS A 45 -1.74 -7.04 -8.02
C LYS A 45 -0.38 -7.63 -7.66
N SER A 46 -0.36 -8.70 -6.86
CA SER A 46 0.89 -9.33 -6.41
C SER A 46 1.70 -9.91 -7.57
N THR A 47 1.02 -10.41 -8.61
CA THR A 47 1.68 -10.92 -9.82
C THR A 47 2.40 -9.80 -10.58
N ILE A 48 1.71 -8.66 -10.76
CA ILE A 48 2.28 -7.48 -11.43
C ILE A 48 3.42 -6.90 -10.58
N ALA A 49 3.21 -6.77 -9.26
CA ALA A 49 4.22 -6.28 -8.33
C ALA A 49 5.51 -7.12 -8.36
N VAL A 50 5.40 -8.45 -8.40
CA VAL A 50 6.57 -9.35 -8.54
C VAL A 50 7.27 -9.18 -9.89
N ALA A 51 6.51 -9.02 -10.98
CA ALA A 51 7.08 -8.80 -12.30
C ALA A 51 7.82 -7.45 -12.37
N LEU A 52 7.23 -6.40 -11.80
CA LEU A 52 7.85 -5.08 -11.70
C LEU A 52 9.15 -5.14 -10.87
N GLU A 53 9.11 -5.74 -9.68
CA GLU A 53 10.28 -5.90 -8.82
C GLU A 53 11.44 -6.60 -9.55
N LYS A 54 11.12 -7.66 -10.33
CA LYS A 54 12.12 -8.35 -11.16
C LYS A 54 12.69 -7.48 -12.29
N ALA A 55 11.86 -6.64 -12.92
CA ALA A 55 12.31 -5.72 -13.96
C ALA A 55 13.26 -4.68 -13.37
N LEU A 56 12.85 -4.02 -12.29
CA LEU A 56 13.67 -3.03 -11.60
C LEU A 56 15.02 -3.62 -11.14
N TYR A 57 15.00 -4.85 -10.58
CA TYR A 57 16.22 -5.55 -10.19
C TYR A 57 17.19 -5.78 -11.36
N LYS A 58 16.68 -6.17 -12.54
CA LYS A 58 17.51 -6.35 -13.74
C LYS A 58 18.16 -5.04 -14.20
N ASP A 59 17.48 -3.93 -13.98
CA ASP A 59 17.96 -2.60 -14.34
C ASP A 59 18.83 -1.98 -13.23
N GLY A 60 19.14 -2.74 -12.17
CA GLY A 60 19.98 -2.30 -11.05
C GLY A 60 19.27 -1.32 -10.11
N ILE A 61 17.95 -1.23 -10.16
CA ILE A 61 17.13 -0.34 -9.34
C ILE A 61 16.71 -1.05 -8.06
N LEU A 62 17.06 -0.47 -6.92
CA LEU A 62 16.67 -0.99 -5.61
C LEU A 62 15.20 -0.74 -5.33
N SER A 63 14.47 -1.83 -5.12
CA SER A 63 13.06 -1.78 -4.76
C SER A 63 12.75 -2.76 -3.62
N TYR A 64 11.66 -2.51 -2.90
CA TYR A 64 11.17 -3.42 -1.87
C TYR A 64 9.66 -3.59 -1.99
N ARG A 65 9.22 -4.84 -2.06
CA ARG A 65 7.82 -5.18 -2.21
C ARG A 65 7.14 -5.44 -0.86
N LEU A 66 6.09 -4.68 -0.59
CA LEU A 66 5.20 -4.82 0.55
C LEU A 66 3.90 -5.51 0.10
N ASP A 67 3.70 -6.74 0.53
CA ASP A 67 2.52 -7.53 0.22
C ASP A 67 1.58 -7.62 1.43
N GLY A 68 0.27 -7.58 1.17
CA GLY A 68 -0.75 -7.50 2.21
C GLY A 68 -0.72 -8.66 3.22
N ASP A 69 -0.40 -9.88 2.79
CA ASP A 69 -0.31 -11.03 3.68
C ASP A 69 0.99 -10.99 4.49
N ASN A 70 2.11 -10.65 3.85
CA ASN A 70 3.42 -10.64 4.50
C ASN A 70 3.49 -9.62 5.65
N VAL A 71 2.97 -8.41 5.44
CA VAL A 71 2.99 -7.37 6.49
C VAL A 71 2.11 -7.73 7.69
N ARG A 72 1.06 -8.55 7.47
CA ARG A 72 0.21 -9.05 8.55
C ARG A 72 0.86 -10.18 9.37
N MET A 73 1.92 -10.80 8.87
CA MET A 73 2.75 -11.72 9.65
C MET A 73 3.75 -10.97 10.56
N GLY A 74 4.02 -9.69 10.27
CA GLY A 74 4.99 -8.85 10.96
C GLY A 74 4.38 -7.59 11.57
N ILE A 75 4.65 -6.44 10.94
CA ILE A 75 4.33 -5.09 11.45
C ILE A 75 2.84 -4.88 11.76
N ASN A 76 1.96 -5.59 11.04
CA ASN A 76 0.51 -5.48 11.18
C ASN A 76 -0.15 -6.75 11.77
N LYS A 77 0.62 -7.61 12.47
CA LYS A 77 0.11 -8.87 13.05
C LYS A 77 -1.00 -8.70 14.09
N ASN A 78 -1.12 -7.51 14.66
CA ASN A 78 -2.15 -7.16 15.64
C ASN A 78 -3.44 -6.63 15.01
N LEU A 79 -3.53 -6.54 13.68
CA LEU A 79 -4.68 -6.01 12.96
C LEU A 79 -5.50 -7.15 12.34
N GLY A 80 -6.82 -7.06 12.50
CA GLY A 80 -7.81 -7.91 11.84
C GLY A 80 -8.26 -7.34 10.48
N PHE A 81 -9.53 -7.59 10.13
CA PHE A 81 -10.12 -7.18 8.86
C PHE A 81 -11.34 -6.25 9.03
N SER A 82 -11.57 -5.72 10.24
CA SER A 82 -12.55 -4.65 10.43
C SER A 82 -12.15 -3.41 9.62
N GLU A 83 -13.11 -2.53 9.33
CA GLU A 83 -12.85 -1.27 8.65
C GLU A 83 -11.70 -0.49 9.33
N LYS A 84 -11.74 -0.34 10.65
CA LYS A 84 -10.69 0.34 11.43
C LYS A 84 -9.32 -0.32 11.28
N ASP A 85 -9.26 -1.66 11.29
CA ASP A 85 -8.01 -2.39 11.11
C ASP A 85 -7.47 -2.24 9.69
N ARG A 86 -8.34 -2.16 8.68
CA ARG A 86 -7.96 -1.91 7.28
C ARG A 86 -7.39 -0.50 7.12
N GLN A 87 -8.05 0.51 7.67
CA GLN A 87 -7.57 1.90 7.68
C GLN A 87 -6.20 2.01 8.36
N GLU A 88 -6.04 1.42 9.55
CA GLU A 88 -4.76 1.43 10.26
C GLU A 88 -3.68 0.65 9.52
N ASN A 89 -4.03 -0.47 8.84
CA ASN A 89 -3.12 -1.20 7.99
C ASN A 89 -2.58 -0.32 6.85
N ILE A 90 -3.47 0.38 6.12
CA ILE A 90 -3.09 1.26 5.02
C ILE A 90 -2.26 2.44 5.54
N ARG A 91 -2.67 3.07 6.64
CA ARG A 91 -1.90 4.15 7.27
C ARG A 91 -0.47 3.73 7.60
N ARG A 92 -0.28 2.57 8.26
CA ARG A 92 1.07 2.07 8.61
C ARG A 92 1.91 1.79 7.38
N ILE A 93 1.32 1.18 6.36
CA ILE A 93 2.04 0.88 5.12
C ILE A 93 2.42 2.16 4.39
N GLY A 94 1.55 3.17 4.36
CA GLY A 94 1.87 4.50 3.83
C GLY A 94 3.11 5.11 4.49
N GLU A 95 3.20 5.05 5.82
CA GLU A 95 4.39 5.53 6.56
C GLU A 95 5.65 4.71 6.21
N VAL A 96 5.55 3.39 6.08
CA VAL A 96 6.68 2.54 5.69
C VAL A 96 7.14 2.86 4.26
N CYS A 97 6.20 3.02 3.33
CA CYS A 97 6.51 3.42 1.95
C CYS A 97 7.23 4.78 1.91
N LYS A 98 6.75 5.75 2.68
CA LYS A 98 7.40 7.06 2.82
C LYS A 98 8.85 6.93 3.30
N LEU A 99 9.12 6.10 4.31
CA LEU A 99 10.47 5.88 4.81
C LEU A 99 11.37 5.23 3.75
N PHE A 100 10.87 4.27 2.98
CA PHE A 100 11.62 3.69 1.87
C PHE A 100 11.90 4.72 0.77
N GLY A 101 10.90 5.51 0.39
CA GLY A 101 11.07 6.60 -0.57
C GLY A 101 12.10 7.63 -0.09
N ASP A 102 12.08 8.01 1.19
CA ASP A 102 13.08 8.90 1.78
C ASP A 102 14.48 8.30 1.78
N ALA A 103 14.58 6.98 1.96
CA ALA A 103 15.84 6.25 1.88
C ALA A 103 16.36 6.12 0.43
N GLY A 104 15.57 6.45 -0.60
CA GLY A 104 15.95 6.36 -2.01
C GLY A 104 15.53 5.05 -2.69
N LEU A 105 14.67 4.25 -2.06
CA LEU A 105 14.17 2.98 -2.62
C LEU A 105 12.82 3.18 -3.32
N ILE A 106 12.53 2.30 -4.29
CA ILE A 106 11.19 2.17 -4.85
C ILE A 106 10.38 1.23 -3.94
N ALA A 107 9.41 1.77 -3.22
CA ALA A 107 8.46 0.98 -2.45
C ALA A 107 7.34 0.48 -3.39
N ILE A 108 7.16 -0.84 -3.51
CA ILE A 108 6.11 -1.46 -4.31
C ILE A 108 5.07 -2.03 -3.35
N SER A 109 3.95 -1.36 -3.19
CA SER A 109 2.88 -1.75 -2.29
C SER A 109 1.79 -2.52 -3.04
N SER A 110 1.33 -3.65 -2.52
CA SER A 110 0.31 -4.52 -3.15
C SER A 110 -0.79 -4.86 -2.14
N PHE A 111 -1.82 -4.01 -2.09
CA PHE A 111 -2.93 -4.10 -1.14
C PHE A 111 -4.28 -3.94 -1.85
N ILE A 112 -5.36 -4.46 -1.27
CA ILE A 112 -6.71 -4.16 -1.77
C ILE A 112 -6.96 -2.67 -1.61
N SER A 113 -6.65 -2.07 -0.44
CA SER A 113 -6.86 -0.65 -0.09
C SER A 113 -8.22 -0.14 -0.60
N PRO A 114 -9.34 -0.66 -0.05
CA PRO A 114 -10.66 -0.53 -0.69
C PRO A 114 -11.24 0.87 -0.63
N TYR A 115 -10.82 1.70 0.33
CA TYR A 115 -11.43 3.02 0.58
C TYR A 115 -10.58 4.12 -0.05
N THR A 116 -11.24 4.99 -0.82
CA THR A 116 -10.59 6.12 -1.52
C THR A 116 -9.88 7.03 -0.53
N HIS A 117 -10.55 7.40 0.56
CA HIS A 117 -9.96 8.31 1.55
C HIS A 117 -8.66 7.79 2.18
N ASP A 118 -8.52 6.47 2.37
CA ASP A 118 -7.29 5.88 2.91
C ASP A 118 -6.14 6.01 1.91
N ARG A 119 -6.41 5.84 0.60
CA ARG A 119 -5.41 6.01 -0.47
C ARG A 119 -5.04 7.47 -0.64
N ASP A 120 -6.01 8.37 -0.58
CA ASP A 120 -5.80 9.82 -0.64
C ASP A 120 -4.96 10.31 0.55
N ASP A 121 -5.21 9.80 1.75
CA ASP A 121 -4.39 10.11 2.94
C ASP A 121 -2.93 9.69 2.73
N VAL A 122 -2.68 8.53 2.11
CA VAL A 122 -1.33 8.06 1.79
C VAL A 122 -0.70 8.91 0.69
N ARG A 123 -1.45 9.27 -0.35
CA ARG A 123 -0.98 10.18 -1.40
C ARG A 123 -0.59 11.53 -0.80
N GLN A 124 -1.46 12.10 0.03
CA GLN A 124 -1.21 13.38 0.69
C GLN A 124 0.05 13.34 1.57
N LEU A 125 0.26 12.25 2.32
CA LEU A 125 1.46 12.01 3.11
C LEU A 125 2.74 12.08 2.27
N HIS A 126 2.72 11.55 1.04
CA HIS A 126 3.84 11.59 0.12
C HIS A 126 4.05 12.98 -0.48
N ILE A 127 2.96 13.66 -0.87
CA ILE A 127 3.01 15.05 -1.37
C ILE A 127 3.64 15.96 -0.32
N GLU A 128 3.18 15.92 0.93
CA GLU A 128 3.72 16.70 2.03
C GLU A 128 5.19 16.40 2.33
N SER A 129 5.62 15.19 2.01
CA SER A 129 7.00 14.74 2.14
C SER A 129 7.84 14.99 0.87
N ASN A 130 7.27 15.61 -0.17
CA ASN A 130 7.91 15.79 -1.47
C ASN A 130 8.50 14.48 -2.04
N LEU A 131 7.66 13.42 -2.03
CA LEU A 131 7.95 12.09 -2.57
C LEU A 131 6.95 11.74 -3.67
N GLU A 132 7.44 11.07 -4.71
CA GLU A 132 6.59 10.55 -5.78
C GLU A 132 5.69 9.41 -5.27
N PHE A 133 4.41 9.50 -5.64
CA PHE A 133 3.40 8.49 -5.35
C PHE A 133 2.63 8.19 -6.63
N ILE A 134 2.67 6.93 -7.06
CA ILE A 134 2.04 6.45 -8.28
C ILE A 134 1.01 5.40 -7.88
N GLU A 135 -0.28 5.72 -8.05
CA GLU A 135 -1.37 4.79 -7.78
C GLU A 135 -1.69 3.99 -9.04
N VAL A 136 -1.62 2.67 -8.95
CA VAL A 136 -1.90 1.76 -10.06
C VAL A 136 -3.16 0.96 -9.73
N PHE A 137 -4.24 1.23 -10.43
CA PHE A 137 -5.47 0.45 -10.32
C PHE A 137 -5.40 -0.81 -11.18
N VAL A 138 -5.37 -1.96 -10.52
CA VAL A 138 -5.48 -3.25 -11.21
C VAL A 138 -6.95 -3.56 -11.39
N ASP A 139 -7.54 -2.96 -12.43
CA ASP A 139 -8.94 -3.14 -12.77
C ASP A 139 -9.20 -4.59 -13.20
N CYS A 140 -10.14 -5.20 -12.50
CA CYS A 140 -10.56 -6.58 -12.75
C CYS A 140 -12.03 -6.72 -12.35
N PRO A 141 -12.91 -7.09 -13.29
CA PRO A 141 -14.29 -7.35 -12.96
C PRO A 141 -14.45 -8.37 -11.83
N LEU A 142 -15.41 -8.12 -10.93
CA LEU A 142 -15.62 -8.97 -9.75
C LEU A 142 -15.78 -10.45 -10.12
N GLU A 143 -16.54 -10.72 -11.18
CA GLU A 143 -16.82 -12.09 -11.66
C GLU A 143 -15.52 -12.79 -12.11
N VAL A 144 -14.57 -12.04 -12.67
CA VAL A 144 -13.27 -12.57 -13.09
C VAL A 144 -12.39 -12.84 -11.87
N ALA A 145 -12.36 -11.93 -10.92
CA ALA A 145 -11.62 -12.08 -9.67
C ALA A 145 -12.16 -13.27 -8.85
N GLU A 146 -13.48 -13.39 -8.75
CA GLU A 146 -14.18 -14.49 -8.07
C GLU A 146 -13.93 -15.83 -8.76
N LYS A 147 -13.96 -15.88 -10.11
CA LYS A 147 -13.65 -17.09 -10.87
C LYS A 147 -12.20 -17.56 -10.67
N ARG A 148 -11.26 -16.61 -10.56
CA ARG A 148 -9.84 -16.93 -10.28
C ARG A 148 -9.64 -17.49 -8.88
N ASP A 149 -10.22 -16.86 -7.88
CA ASP A 149 -10.19 -17.18 -6.44
C ASP A 149 -8.99 -18.01 -5.96
N PRO A 150 -7.75 -17.57 -6.18
CA PRO A 150 -6.55 -18.36 -5.98
C PRO A 150 -6.35 -18.84 -4.53
N LYS A 151 -7.01 -18.18 -3.57
CA LYS A 151 -6.94 -18.51 -2.13
C LYS A 151 -8.24 -19.12 -1.59
N GLY A 152 -9.28 -19.30 -2.42
CA GLY A 152 -10.59 -19.78 -2.01
C GLY A 152 -11.35 -18.82 -1.08
N LEU A 153 -10.99 -17.53 -1.09
CA LEU A 153 -11.58 -16.54 -0.19
C LEU A 153 -12.98 -16.12 -0.62
N TYR A 154 -13.22 -15.95 -1.94
CA TYR A 154 -14.55 -15.67 -2.47
C TYR A 154 -15.55 -16.79 -2.14
N LYS A 155 -15.13 -18.04 -2.34
CA LYS A 155 -15.94 -19.20 -1.97
C LYS A 155 -16.31 -19.21 -0.48
N LYS A 156 -15.36 -18.84 0.38
CA LYS A 156 -15.60 -18.74 1.83
C LYS A 156 -16.53 -17.57 2.18
N ALA A 157 -16.37 -16.41 1.54
CA ALA A 157 -17.22 -15.24 1.73
C ALA A 157 -18.67 -15.54 1.29
N ARG A 158 -18.88 -16.09 0.09
CA ARG A 158 -20.20 -16.50 -0.40
C ARG A 158 -20.88 -17.54 0.50
N ALA A 159 -20.09 -18.39 1.16
CA ALA A 159 -20.61 -19.37 2.14
C ALA A 159 -20.82 -18.77 3.53
N GLY A 160 -20.67 -17.45 3.75
CA GLY A 160 -20.82 -16.76 5.03
C GLY A 160 -19.74 -17.08 6.07
N LYS A 161 -18.63 -17.71 5.65
CA LYS A 161 -17.52 -18.08 6.55
C LYS A 161 -16.52 -16.94 6.77
N ILE A 162 -16.54 -15.93 5.92
CA ILE A 162 -15.77 -14.69 6.03
C ILE A 162 -16.77 -13.55 5.93
N GLN A 163 -16.71 -12.63 6.87
CA GLN A 163 -17.51 -11.39 6.88
C GLN A 163 -16.63 -10.20 6.46
N ASN A 164 -17.26 -9.12 6.02
CA ASN A 164 -16.61 -7.89 5.59
C ASN A 164 -15.58 -8.16 4.47
N PHE A 165 -15.94 -9.01 3.50
CA PHE A 165 -15.07 -9.33 2.38
C PHE A 165 -15.28 -8.34 1.25
N THR A 166 -14.22 -7.61 0.90
CA THR A 166 -14.25 -6.56 -0.14
C THR A 166 -14.72 -7.12 -1.49
N GLY A 167 -15.74 -6.48 -2.05
CA GLY A 167 -16.40 -6.86 -3.30
C GLY A 167 -17.58 -7.83 -3.12
N ILE A 168 -17.86 -8.32 -1.91
CA ILE A 168 -19.02 -9.18 -1.62
C ILE A 168 -19.97 -8.47 -0.66
N ASP A 169 -19.60 -8.32 0.60
CA ASP A 169 -20.36 -7.68 1.67
C ASP A 169 -19.70 -6.40 2.22
N ASP A 170 -18.55 -6.04 1.67
CA ASP A 170 -17.82 -4.80 1.95
C ASP A 170 -17.45 -4.11 0.63
N PRO A 171 -17.58 -2.78 0.50
CA PRO A 171 -17.37 -2.09 -0.77
C PRO A 171 -15.89 -2.06 -1.18
N TYR A 172 -15.66 -1.94 -2.48
CA TYR A 172 -14.42 -1.45 -3.07
C TYR A 172 -14.72 -0.17 -3.82
N GLU A 173 -14.03 0.89 -3.50
CA GLU A 173 -14.15 2.20 -4.13
C GLU A 173 -13.01 2.35 -5.16
N PRO A 174 -13.30 2.23 -6.48
CA PRO A 174 -12.29 2.42 -7.51
C PRO A 174 -11.70 3.83 -7.46
N PRO A 175 -10.39 4.01 -7.72
CA PRO A 175 -9.84 5.35 -7.84
C PRO A 175 -10.39 6.06 -9.07
N GLU A 176 -10.65 7.37 -8.95
CA GLU A 176 -11.18 8.19 -10.05
C GLU A 176 -10.09 8.56 -11.06
N SER A 177 -8.87 8.76 -10.61
CA SER A 177 -7.74 9.24 -11.42
C SER A 177 -6.43 8.59 -10.98
N PRO A 178 -6.28 7.25 -11.16
CA PRO A 178 -4.98 6.58 -10.97
C PRO A 178 -4.00 7.05 -12.06
N GLU A 179 -2.69 6.95 -11.85
CA GLU A 179 -1.64 7.26 -12.83
C GLU A 179 -1.48 6.24 -13.96
#